data_6c1a9fb0d5c84bfed95eab99a2b11576
#
_entry.id   6c1a9fb0d5c84bfed95eab99a2b11576
#
_cell.length_a   1.000
_cell.length_b   1.000
_cell.length_c   1.000
_cell.angle_alpha   90.00
_cell.angle_beta   90.00
_cell.angle_gamma   90.00
#
_symmetry.space_group_name_H-M   'P 1'
#
loop_
_entity.id
_entity.type
_entity.pdbx_description
1 polymer ?
#
loop_
_entity_poly.entity_id
_entity_poly.type
_entity_poly.pdbx_seq_one_letter_code
_entity_poly.pdbx_strand_id
1 'polypeptide(L)'
;MFGRKSATTPEPAEETAAGPGKGRPTPSRKEAEAARKQALKVPKDPKEAKKAARERDRDARAAQRAALMAGDERALPARDRGPARRYTRDFVDSRYTIAEYFIFIALAVLVLGFVPVPSIQVFVSIGWMALVAIVAFDEAFLLIRLSGKLRKQFPDKAERKGCLWYAALRTLQLRRFRLPPPRVKRGQAPEESSSR
;
A
#
# COMPACT_ATOMS: atom_id res chain seq x y z
N MET A 1 -70.69 40.44 11.94
CA MET A 1 -70.13 41.81 11.81
C MET A 1 -68.71 41.68 11.25
N PHE A 2 -68.45 42.41 10.22
CA PHE A 2 -67.29 42.28 9.33
C PHE A 2 -65.99 42.78 9.96
N GLY A 3 -64.91 41.99 9.90
CA GLY A 3 -63.53 42.37 10.29
C GLY A 3 -62.61 42.37 9.07
N ARG A 4 -62.06 43.51 8.75
CA ARG A 4 -61.22 43.86 7.62
C ARG A 4 -59.94 43.08 7.52
N LYS A 5 -59.62 42.60 6.34
CA LYS A 5 -58.27 42.11 5.95
C LYS A 5 -57.31 43.31 5.81
N SER A 6 -56.20 43.25 6.51
CA SER A 6 -55.03 44.11 6.29
C SER A 6 -54.15 43.44 5.25
N ALA A 7 -53.90 44.13 4.15
CA ALA A 7 -52.94 43.72 3.14
C ALA A 7 -51.51 43.96 3.64
N THR A 8 -50.72 42.88 3.77
CA THR A 8 -49.30 42.98 4.01
C THR A 8 -48.58 42.89 2.65
N THR A 9 -47.87 43.95 2.34
CA THR A 9 -46.96 44.08 1.19
C THR A 9 -45.91 42.97 1.23
N PRO A 10 -45.64 42.26 0.11
CA PRO A 10 -44.55 41.33 0.04
C PRO A 10 -43.21 42.07 -0.07
N GLU A 11 -42.33 41.83 0.89
CA GLU A 11 -40.92 42.17 0.88
C GLU A 11 -40.19 41.40 -0.25
N PRO A 12 -39.25 42.02 -0.99
CA PRO A 12 -38.55 41.34 -2.08
C PRO A 12 -37.66 40.28 -1.53
N ALA A 13 -37.86 39.04 -1.99
CA ALA A 13 -37.02 37.92 -1.70
C ALA A 13 -35.60 38.18 -2.21
N GLU A 14 -34.65 38.20 -1.30
CA GLU A 14 -33.22 38.15 -1.61
C GLU A 14 -32.93 36.90 -2.47
N GLU A 15 -32.43 37.12 -3.67
CA GLU A 15 -31.84 36.09 -4.52
C GLU A 15 -30.62 35.50 -3.79
N THR A 16 -30.82 34.35 -3.13
CA THR A 16 -29.74 33.50 -2.69
C THR A 16 -29.01 32.99 -3.92
N ALA A 17 -27.82 33.56 -4.13
CA ALA A 17 -26.86 33.12 -5.15
C ALA A 17 -26.74 31.58 -5.14
N ALA A 18 -27.22 30.93 -6.19
CA ALA A 18 -27.04 29.52 -6.42
C ALA A 18 -25.55 29.25 -6.52
N GLY A 19 -24.99 28.56 -5.52
CA GLY A 19 -23.64 28.02 -5.57
C GLY A 19 -23.43 27.13 -6.80
N PRO A 20 -22.19 26.88 -7.23
CA PRO A 20 -21.91 26.15 -8.46
C PRO A 20 -22.54 24.77 -8.40
N GLY A 21 -23.69 24.63 -9.04
CA GLY A 21 -24.42 23.38 -9.16
C GLY A 21 -23.54 22.34 -9.83
N LYS A 22 -23.58 21.09 -9.33
CA LYS A 22 -22.92 19.94 -9.95
C LYS A 22 -23.21 19.96 -11.45
N GLY A 23 -22.22 20.28 -12.28
CA GLY A 23 -22.35 20.56 -13.70
C GLY A 23 -22.72 19.35 -14.58
N ARG A 24 -23.25 18.28 -14.00
CA ARG A 24 -23.75 17.12 -14.73
C ARG A 24 -25.12 16.70 -14.19
N PRO A 25 -26.19 16.72 -15.02
CA PRO A 25 -27.49 16.25 -14.59
C PRO A 25 -27.41 14.78 -14.17
N THR A 26 -28.06 14.46 -13.08
CA THR A 26 -28.20 13.07 -12.63
C THR A 26 -28.97 12.28 -13.70
N PRO A 27 -28.44 11.13 -14.17
CA PRO A 27 -29.13 10.34 -15.18
C PRO A 27 -30.53 9.94 -14.70
N SER A 28 -31.49 9.96 -15.59
CA SER A 28 -32.88 9.58 -15.27
C SER A 28 -32.93 8.13 -14.75
N ARG A 29 -33.91 7.80 -13.91
CA ARG A 29 -34.09 6.44 -13.37
C ARG A 29 -34.10 5.38 -14.48
N LYS A 30 -34.73 5.68 -15.62
CA LYS A 30 -34.76 4.80 -16.80
C LYS A 30 -33.36 4.58 -17.40
N GLU A 31 -32.55 5.64 -17.52
CA GLU A 31 -31.19 5.55 -18.04
C GLU A 31 -30.27 4.79 -17.10
N ALA A 32 -30.38 5.04 -15.80
CA ALA A 32 -29.62 4.30 -14.80
C ALA A 32 -29.99 2.81 -14.78
N GLU A 33 -31.26 2.48 -14.94
CA GLU A 33 -31.74 1.10 -15.01
C GLU A 33 -31.35 0.43 -16.33
N ALA A 34 -31.38 1.12 -17.45
CA ALA A 34 -30.92 0.65 -18.75
C ALA A 34 -29.38 0.39 -18.73
N ALA A 35 -28.61 1.31 -18.18
CA ALA A 35 -27.17 1.15 -18.00
C ALA A 35 -26.84 -0.06 -17.09
N ARG A 36 -27.60 -0.25 -16.01
CA ARG A 36 -27.46 -1.41 -15.13
C ARG A 36 -27.82 -2.72 -15.85
N LYS A 37 -28.90 -2.74 -16.64
CA LYS A 37 -29.27 -3.92 -17.45
C LYS A 37 -28.24 -4.21 -18.53
N GLN A 38 -27.63 -3.19 -19.15
CA GLN A 38 -26.54 -3.37 -20.12
C GLN A 38 -25.27 -3.91 -19.46
N ALA A 39 -24.90 -3.41 -18.27
CA ALA A 39 -23.76 -3.89 -17.50
C ALA A 39 -23.92 -5.35 -17.04
N LEU A 40 -25.16 -5.81 -16.84
CA LEU A 40 -25.49 -7.19 -16.46
C LEU A 40 -25.64 -8.15 -17.64
N LYS A 41 -25.61 -7.66 -18.90
CA LYS A 41 -25.64 -8.54 -20.06
C LYS A 41 -24.33 -9.33 -20.17
N VAL A 42 -24.36 -10.55 -19.69
CA VAL A 42 -23.30 -11.53 -19.95
C VAL A 42 -23.34 -11.89 -21.42
N PRO A 43 -22.22 -11.85 -22.16
CA PRO A 43 -22.20 -12.31 -23.56
C PRO A 43 -22.74 -13.74 -23.66
N LYS A 44 -23.61 -13.98 -24.63
CA LYS A 44 -24.21 -15.32 -24.84
C LYS A 44 -23.18 -16.35 -25.33
N ASP A 45 -22.11 -15.87 -25.96
CA ASP A 45 -21.01 -16.73 -26.39
C ASP A 45 -20.03 -16.97 -25.23
N PRO A 46 -19.75 -18.26 -24.87
CA PRO A 46 -18.85 -18.59 -23.78
C PRO A 46 -17.41 -18.12 -24.02
N LYS A 47 -16.96 -17.98 -25.26
CA LYS A 47 -15.64 -17.44 -25.59
C LYS A 47 -15.54 -15.94 -25.32
N GLU A 48 -16.56 -15.19 -25.72
CA GLU A 48 -16.64 -13.74 -25.46
C GLU A 48 -16.81 -13.46 -23.97
N ALA A 49 -17.62 -14.25 -23.26
CA ALA A 49 -17.76 -14.15 -21.80
C ALA A 49 -16.42 -14.35 -21.09
N LYS A 50 -15.65 -15.37 -21.52
CA LYS A 50 -14.31 -15.65 -20.96
C LYS A 50 -13.29 -14.52 -21.27
N LYS A 51 -13.36 -13.94 -22.47
CA LYS A 51 -12.52 -12.80 -22.86
C LYS A 51 -12.86 -11.57 -22.03
N ALA A 52 -14.13 -11.22 -21.92
CA ALA A 52 -14.60 -10.11 -21.10
C ALA A 52 -14.29 -10.28 -19.61
N ALA A 53 -14.37 -11.50 -19.08
CA ALA A 53 -13.95 -11.79 -17.70
C ALA A 53 -12.43 -11.54 -17.50
N ARG A 54 -11.61 -12.01 -18.43
CA ARG A 54 -10.15 -11.76 -18.38
C ARG A 54 -9.78 -10.28 -18.48
N GLU A 55 -10.49 -9.52 -19.30
CA GLU A 55 -10.30 -8.05 -19.40
C GLU A 55 -10.68 -7.36 -18.10
N ARG A 56 -11.83 -7.71 -17.51
CA ARG A 56 -12.23 -7.18 -16.20
C ARG A 56 -11.23 -7.51 -15.10
N ASP A 57 -10.71 -8.74 -15.08
CA ASP A 57 -9.68 -9.15 -14.11
C ASP A 57 -8.37 -8.37 -14.30
N ARG A 58 -7.98 -8.11 -15.55
CA ARG A 58 -6.81 -7.28 -15.87
C ARG A 58 -6.99 -5.86 -15.39
N ASP A 59 -8.14 -5.26 -15.69
CA ASP A 59 -8.46 -3.89 -15.29
C ASP A 59 -8.55 -3.76 -13.77
N ALA A 60 -9.18 -4.72 -13.10
CA ALA A 60 -9.23 -4.76 -11.64
C ALA A 60 -7.84 -4.86 -11.01
N ARG A 61 -6.97 -5.72 -11.54
CA ARG A 61 -5.57 -5.83 -11.08
C ARG A 61 -4.77 -4.57 -11.38
N ALA A 62 -4.98 -3.94 -12.53
CA ALA A 62 -4.34 -2.67 -12.89
C ALA A 62 -4.78 -1.55 -11.95
N ALA A 63 -6.08 -1.42 -11.70
CA ALA A 63 -6.63 -0.45 -10.75
C ALA A 63 -6.11 -0.69 -9.32
N GLN A 64 -6.06 -1.94 -8.86
CA GLN A 64 -5.51 -2.28 -7.55
C GLN A 64 -4.01 -1.93 -7.46
N ARG A 65 -3.22 -2.21 -8.50
CA ARG A 65 -1.80 -1.80 -8.54
C ARG A 65 -1.66 -0.29 -8.52
N ALA A 66 -2.45 0.44 -9.30
CA ALA A 66 -2.42 1.89 -9.33
C ALA A 66 -2.75 2.49 -7.95
N ALA A 67 -3.76 1.97 -7.26
CA ALA A 67 -4.11 2.37 -5.90
C ALA A 67 -2.99 2.07 -4.89
N LEU A 68 -2.35 0.89 -4.99
CA LEU A 68 -1.17 0.55 -4.16
C LEU A 68 0.01 1.50 -4.42
N MET A 69 0.26 1.84 -5.69
CA MET A 69 1.34 2.77 -6.06
C MET A 69 1.04 4.21 -5.62
N ALA A 70 -0.23 4.62 -5.61
CA ALA A 70 -0.68 5.89 -5.03
C ALA A 70 -0.60 5.91 -3.50
N GLY A 71 -0.37 4.74 -2.86
CA GLY A 71 -0.26 4.61 -1.41
C GLY A 71 -1.61 4.58 -0.69
N ASP A 72 -2.69 4.20 -1.38
CA ASP A 72 -4.00 4.03 -0.75
C ASP A 72 -3.98 2.83 0.20
N GLU A 73 -4.21 3.09 1.50
CA GLU A 73 -4.24 2.04 2.52
C GLU A 73 -5.43 1.09 2.35
N ARG A 74 -6.49 1.52 1.67
CA ARG A 74 -7.67 0.68 1.40
C ARG A 74 -7.36 -0.43 0.40
N ALA A 75 -6.41 -0.19 -0.51
CA ALA A 75 -5.96 -1.17 -1.48
C ALA A 75 -5.04 -2.24 -0.86
N LEU A 76 -4.50 -1.99 0.35
CA LEU A 76 -3.63 -2.95 1.03
C LEU A 76 -4.42 -4.20 1.48
N PRO A 77 -3.79 -5.38 1.44
CA PRO A 77 -4.33 -6.57 2.09
C PRO A 77 -4.61 -6.32 3.57
N ALA A 78 -5.62 -6.96 4.14
CA ALA A 78 -6.00 -6.79 5.54
C ALA A 78 -4.82 -7.01 6.51
N ARG A 79 -3.93 -7.96 6.18
CA ARG A 79 -2.72 -8.26 6.95
C ARG A 79 -1.69 -7.12 7.00
N ASP A 80 -1.72 -6.19 6.04
CA ASP A 80 -0.73 -5.11 5.90
C ASP A 80 -1.30 -3.74 6.32
N ARG A 81 -2.58 -3.69 6.72
CA ARG A 81 -3.27 -2.50 7.21
C ARG A 81 -2.97 -2.26 8.68
N GLY A 82 -3.14 -1.01 9.10
CA GLY A 82 -3.05 -0.61 10.49
C GLY A 82 -1.87 0.30 10.81
N PRO A 83 -2.00 1.09 11.91
CA PRO A 83 -1.00 2.10 12.27
C PRO A 83 0.36 1.49 12.63
N ALA A 84 0.39 0.38 13.36
CA ALA A 84 1.62 -0.31 13.71
C ALA A 84 2.37 -0.85 12.47
N ARG A 85 1.62 -1.35 11.47
CA ARG A 85 2.20 -1.80 10.19
C ARG A 85 2.72 -0.64 9.36
N ARG A 86 2.01 0.48 9.35
CA ARG A 86 2.46 1.71 8.70
C ARG A 86 3.78 2.20 9.29
N TYR A 87 3.84 2.34 10.62
CA TYR A 87 5.06 2.70 11.31
C TYR A 87 6.22 1.74 11.02
N THR A 88 5.94 0.43 10.99
CA THR A 88 6.94 -0.60 10.64
C THR A 88 7.50 -0.40 9.23
N ARG A 89 6.64 -0.09 8.24
CA ARG A 89 7.08 0.20 6.86
C ARG A 89 8.00 1.40 6.83
N ASP A 90 7.58 2.50 7.44
CA ASP A 90 8.31 3.76 7.43
C ASP A 90 9.65 3.62 8.16
N PHE A 91 9.69 2.83 9.24
CA PHE A 91 10.92 2.53 9.97
C PHE A 91 11.93 1.73 9.13
N VAL A 92 11.49 0.69 8.43
CA VAL A 92 12.34 -0.12 7.55
C VAL A 92 12.80 0.71 6.35
N ASP A 93 11.91 1.50 5.75
CA ASP A 93 12.19 2.29 4.55
C ASP A 93 13.09 3.50 4.82
N SER A 94 13.15 3.97 6.06
CA SER A 94 14.04 5.07 6.49
C SER A 94 15.50 4.67 6.59
N ARG A 95 15.82 3.37 6.63
CA ARG A 95 17.19 2.86 6.83
C ARG A 95 17.81 2.32 5.55
N TYR A 96 19.15 2.27 5.56
CA TYR A 96 19.93 1.44 4.65
C TYR A 96 19.99 0.03 5.26
N THR A 97 19.64 -0.98 4.49
CA THR A 97 19.63 -2.38 4.93
C THR A 97 20.56 -3.18 4.04
N ILE A 98 21.49 -3.92 4.63
CA ILE A 98 22.44 -4.76 3.87
C ILE A 98 21.68 -5.90 3.18
N ALA A 99 20.64 -6.43 3.82
CA ALA A 99 19.77 -7.46 3.28
C ALA A 99 19.18 -7.13 1.90
N GLU A 100 19.05 -5.85 1.56
CA GLU A 100 18.54 -5.39 0.25
C GLU A 100 19.43 -5.83 -0.92
N TYR A 101 20.73 -5.91 -0.69
CA TYR A 101 21.72 -6.32 -1.69
C TYR A 101 22.09 -7.81 -1.64
N PHE A 102 21.56 -8.52 -0.65
CA PHE A 102 21.89 -9.92 -0.40
C PHE A 102 21.71 -10.79 -1.65
N ILE A 103 20.61 -10.62 -2.40
CA ILE A 103 20.31 -11.44 -3.57
C ILE A 103 21.38 -11.30 -4.67
N PHE A 104 21.89 -10.08 -4.89
CA PHE A 104 22.91 -9.84 -5.92
C PHE A 104 24.26 -10.42 -5.50
N ILE A 105 24.62 -10.28 -4.20
CA ILE A 105 25.85 -10.82 -3.68
C ILE A 105 25.79 -12.36 -3.66
N ALA A 106 24.61 -12.92 -3.29
CA ALA A 106 24.39 -14.36 -3.34
C ALA A 106 24.54 -14.93 -4.74
N LEU A 107 24.01 -14.22 -5.75
CA LEU A 107 24.18 -14.62 -7.14
C LEU A 107 25.64 -14.55 -7.59
N ALA A 108 26.38 -13.51 -7.22
CA ALA A 108 27.80 -13.39 -7.52
C ALA A 108 28.62 -14.53 -6.87
N VAL A 109 28.33 -14.85 -5.60
CA VAL A 109 28.95 -15.96 -4.88
C VAL A 109 28.63 -17.30 -5.56
N LEU A 110 27.39 -17.49 -6.01
CA LEU A 110 26.99 -18.69 -6.72
C LEU A 110 27.80 -18.85 -8.03
N VAL A 111 27.96 -17.79 -8.81
CA VAL A 111 28.75 -17.81 -10.05
C VAL A 111 30.23 -18.10 -9.76
N LEU A 112 30.81 -17.47 -8.73
CA LEU A 112 32.19 -17.71 -8.34
C LEU A 112 32.42 -19.15 -7.83
N GLY A 113 31.39 -19.77 -7.25
CA GLY A 113 31.43 -21.16 -6.78
C GLY A 113 31.63 -22.20 -7.91
N PHE A 114 31.32 -21.84 -9.17
CA PHE A 114 31.58 -22.72 -10.32
C PHE A 114 33.05 -22.68 -10.81
N VAL A 115 33.88 -21.81 -10.26
CA VAL A 115 35.28 -21.74 -10.63
C VAL A 115 36.04 -22.88 -9.95
N PRO A 116 36.66 -23.84 -10.71
CA PRO A 116 37.28 -25.03 -10.14
C PRO A 116 38.70 -24.77 -9.64
N VAL A 117 38.88 -23.70 -8.84
CA VAL A 117 40.14 -23.31 -8.23
C VAL A 117 40.01 -23.41 -6.71
N PRO A 118 40.69 -24.34 -6.03
CA PRO A 118 40.52 -24.58 -4.60
C PRO A 118 40.69 -23.33 -3.72
N SER A 119 41.66 -22.48 -4.02
CA SER A 119 41.89 -21.24 -3.28
C SER A 119 40.70 -20.30 -3.36
N ILE A 120 40.12 -20.15 -4.55
CA ILE A 120 38.91 -19.29 -4.79
C ILE A 120 37.72 -19.84 -4.01
N GLN A 121 37.51 -21.17 -4.01
CA GLN A 121 36.39 -21.78 -3.31
C GLN A 121 36.48 -21.58 -1.78
N VAL A 122 37.69 -21.62 -1.19
CA VAL A 122 37.89 -21.34 0.22
C VAL A 122 37.51 -19.87 0.52
N PHE A 123 38.02 -18.90 -0.26
CA PHE A 123 37.70 -17.49 -0.06
C PHE A 123 36.19 -17.19 -0.27
N VAL A 124 35.57 -17.82 -1.25
CA VAL A 124 34.12 -17.70 -1.52
C VAL A 124 33.32 -18.24 -0.34
N SER A 125 33.71 -19.40 0.22
CA SER A 125 33.02 -20.00 1.39
C SER A 125 33.15 -19.15 2.64
N ILE A 126 34.31 -18.61 2.92
CA ILE A 126 34.55 -17.71 4.07
C ILE A 126 33.78 -16.42 3.88
N GLY A 127 33.84 -15.82 2.68
CA GLY A 127 33.10 -14.60 2.33
C GLY A 127 31.59 -14.78 2.44
N TRP A 128 31.06 -15.93 2.01
CA TRP A 128 29.66 -16.29 2.16
C TRP A 128 29.24 -16.38 3.65
N MET A 129 30.01 -17.09 4.46
CA MET A 129 29.72 -17.20 5.89
C MET A 129 29.74 -15.83 6.59
N ALA A 130 30.73 -15.00 6.25
CA ALA A 130 30.81 -13.63 6.77
C ALA A 130 29.60 -12.78 6.33
N LEU A 131 29.21 -12.87 5.07
CA LEU A 131 28.04 -12.15 4.54
C LEU A 131 26.76 -12.55 5.28
N VAL A 132 26.51 -13.85 5.42
CA VAL A 132 25.32 -14.36 6.12
C VAL A 132 25.31 -13.88 7.58
N ALA A 133 26.44 -13.91 8.25
CA ALA A 133 26.57 -13.43 9.64
C ALA A 133 26.28 -11.93 9.74
N ILE A 134 26.84 -11.11 8.84
CA ILE A 134 26.63 -9.66 8.82
C ILE A 134 25.15 -9.33 8.56
N VAL A 135 24.51 -9.98 7.58
CA VAL A 135 23.09 -9.77 7.28
C VAL A 135 22.21 -10.18 8.45
N ALA A 136 22.49 -11.34 9.07
CA ALA A 136 21.75 -11.80 10.23
C ALA A 136 21.88 -10.84 11.43
N PHE A 137 23.08 -10.29 11.65
CA PHE A 137 23.32 -9.32 12.71
C PHE A 137 22.61 -7.99 12.45
N ASP A 138 22.69 -7.45 11.22
CA ASP A 138 21.99 -6.22 10.83
C ASP A 138 20.46 -6.37 10.98
N GLU A 139 19.93 -7.51 10.56
CA GLU A 139 18.52 -7.82 10.69
C GLU A 139 18.07 -7.93 12.16
N ALA A 140 18.83 -8.69 12.98
CA ALA A 140 18.55 -8.81 14.40
C ALA A 140 18.57 -7.45 15.11
N PHE A 141 19.55 -6.62 14.81
CA PHE A 141 19.68 -5.27 15.38
C PHE A 141 18.50 -4.37 14.97
N LEU A 142 18.08 -4.44 13.70
CA LEU A 142 16.91 -3.73 13.21
C LEU A 142 15.63 -4.16 13.96
N LEU A 143 15.41 -5.46 14.09
CA LEU A 143 14.23 -6.02 14.74
C LEU A 143 14.17 -5.70 16.24
N ILE A 144 15.31 -5.74 16.94
CA ILE A 144 15.40 -5.36 18.36
C ILE A 144 15.02 -3.88 18.53
N ARG A 145 15.59 -2.99 17.72
CA ARG A 145 15.26 -1.55 17.78
C ARG A 145 13.80 -1.27 17.43
N LEU A 146 13.29 -1.92 16.39
CA LEU A 146 11.89 -1.80 15.99
C LEU A 146 10.95 -2.30 17.10
N SER A 147 11.27 -3.44 17.71
CA SER A 147 10.50 -4.01 18.82
C SER A 147 10.38 -3.03 19.99
N GLY A 148 11.51 -2.40 20.39
CA GLY A 148 11.52 -1.39 21.44
C GLY A 148 10.65 -0.17 21.13
N LYS A 149 10.70 0.34 19.89
CA LYS A 149 9.88 1.48 19.45
C LYS A 149 8.39 1.12 19.35
N LEU A 150 8.08 -0.05 18.79
CA LEU A 150 6.70 -0.54 18.70
C LEU A 150 6.05 -0.71 20.08
N ARG A 151 6.80 -1.20 21.08
CA ARG A 151 6.27 -1.33 22.45
C ARG A 151 5.93 0.01 23.08
N LYS A 152 6.70 1.06 22.76
CA LYS A 152 6.48 2.42 23.29
C LYS A 152 5.28 3.11 22.62
N GLN A 153 5.12 2.96 21.31
CA GLN A 153 4.08 3.66 20.55
C GLN A 153 2.73 2.91 20.53
N PHE A 154 2.79 1.58 20.53
CA PHE A 154 1.61 0.70 20.46
C PHE A 154 1.63 -0.24 21.66
N PRO A 155 1.01 0.09 22.79
CA PRO A 155 1.01 -0.75 23.99
C PRO A 155 0.24 -2.07 23.78
N ASP A 156 -0.76 -2.07 22.89
CA ASP A 156 -1.54 -3.28 22.62
C ASP A 156 -0.72 -4.33 21.85
N LYS A 157 -0.67 -5.54 22.40
CA LYS A 157 0.01 -6.68 21.80
C LYS A 157 -0.65 -7.15 20.50
N ALA A 158 -1.97 -6.98 20.37
CA ALA A 158 -2.71 -7.39 19.18
C ALA A 158 -2.30 -6.57 17.94
N GLU A 159 -2.12 -5.27 18.08
CA GLU A 159 -1.68 -4.38 17.00
C GLU A 159 -0.25 -4.67 16.54
N ARG A 160 0.61 -5.08 17.47
CA ARG A 160 2.04 -5.39 17.18
C ARG A 160 2.24 -6.79 16.61
N LYS A 161 1.20 -7.64 16.67
CA LYS A 161 1.32 -9.05 16.24
C LYS A 161 1.77 -9.14 14.79
N GLY A 162 2.91 -9.81 14.56
CA GLY A 162 3.47 -10.04 13.23
C GLY A 162 4.17 -8.82 12.59
N CYS A 163 4.29 -7.65 13.26
CA CYS A 163 5.01 -6.50 12.71
C CYS A 163 6.51 -6.80 12.52
N LEU A 164 7.14 -7.55 13.41
CA LEU A 164 8.55 -7.92 13.29
C LEU A 164 8.80 -8.85 12.11
N TRP A 165 7.95 -9.86 11.94
CA TRP A 165 8.03 -10.74 10.77
C TRP A 165 7.81 -10.00 9.45
N TYR A 166 6.85 -9.07 9.46
CA TYR A 166 6.60 -8.19 8.33
C TYR A 166 7.81 -7.30 8.01
N ALA A 167 8.48 -6.75 9.03
CA ALA A 167 9.71 -5.98 8.86
C ALA A 167 10.80 -6.82 8.20
N ALA A 168 11.06 -8.02 8.72
CA ALA A 168 12.08 -8.93 8.20
C ALA A 168 11.85 -9.29 6.73
N LEU A 169 10.61 -9.57 6.33
CA LEU A 169 10.31 -9.84 4.93
C LEU A 169 10.46 -8.60 4.05
N ARG A 170 10.23 -7.40 4.60
CA ARG A 170 10.35 -6.15 3.85
C ARG A 170 11.80 -5.74 3.63
N THR A 171 12.71 -6.03 4.58
CA THR A 171 14.15 -5.76 4.43
C THR A 171 14.80 -6.55 3.30
N LEU A 172 14.35 -7.80 3.10
CA LEU A 172 14.82 -8.66 2.01
C LEU A 172 14.34 -8.19 0.63
N GLN A 173 13.27 -7.38 0.59
CA GLN A 173 12.77 -6.83 -0.67
C GLN A 173 13.60 -5.62 -1.09
N LEU A 174 14.03 -5.61 -2.34
CA LEU A 174 14.63 -4.42 -2.95
C LEU A 174 13.69 -3.23 -2.84
N ARG A 175 14.18 -2.10 -2.35
CA ARG A 175 13.39 -0.88 -2.13
C ARG A 175 12.57 -0.47 -3.36
N ARG A 176 13.14 -0.65 -4.57
CA ARG A 176 12.46 -0.31 -5.83
C ARG A 176 11.22 -1.15 -6.11
N PHE A 177 11.18 -2.37 -5.59
CA PHE A 177 10.09 -3.33 -5.82
C PHE A 177 9.16 -3.49 -4.61
N ARG A 178 9.38 -2.71 -3.54
CA ARG A 178 8.50 -2.73 -2.36
C ARG A 178 7.11 -2.22 -2.71
N LEU A 179 6.08 -2.98 -2.33
CA LEU A 179 4.69 -2.58 -2.41
C LEU A 179 4.07 -2.56 -1.01
N PRO A 180 3.47 -1.46 -0.59
CA PRO A 180 3.39 -0.14 -1.22
C PRO A 180 4.77 0.55 -1.31
N PRO A 181 4.93 1.53 -2.22
CA PRO A 181 6.20 2.22 -2.38
C PRO A 181 6.59 2.98 -1.10
N PRO A 182 7.91 3.12 -0.85
CA PRO A 182 8.41 3.84 0.30
C PRO A 182 7.95 5.30 0.29
N ARG A 183 7.36 5.75 1.40
CA ARG A 183 6.93 7.15 1.58
C ARG A 183 8.03 8.01 2.19
N VAL A 184 8.87 7.39 3.03
CA VAL A 184 9.92 8.07 3.79
C VAL A 184 11.24 7.98 3.03
N LYS A 185 12.00 9.06 2.96
CA LYS A 185 13.35 9.03 2.39
C LYS A 185 14.33 8.36 3.37
N ARG A 186 15.42 7.79 2.83
CA ARG A 186 16.49 7.22 3.66
C ARG A 186 17.09 8.32 4.56
N GLY A 187 17.28 8.00 5.82
CA GLY A 187 17.78 8.94 6.84
C GLY A 187 16.71 9.80 7.52
N GLN A 188 15.45 9.81 7.03
CA GLN A 188 14.36 10.50 7.70
C GLN A 188 13.80 9.64 8.84
N ALA A 189 13.51 10.28 9.97
CA ALA A 189 12.79 9.60 11.04
C ALA A 189 11.38 9.23 10.56
N PRO A 190 10.89 8.01 10.88
CA PRO A 190 9.49 7.67 10.64
C PRO A 190 8.61 8.62 11.43
N GLU A 191 7.51 9.06 10.83
CA GLU A 191 6.52 9.88 11.53
C GLU A 191 5.99 9.10 12.74
N GLU A 192 6.18 9.67 13.92
CA GLU A 192 5.54 9.16 15.12
C GLU A 192 4.04 9.30 14.90
N SER A 193 3.32 8.16 14.94
CA SER A 193 1.87 8.21 14.84
C SER A 193 1.36 9.01 16.04
N SER A 194 1.02 10.29 15.83
CA SER A 194 0.27 11.02 16.82
C SER A 194 -1.04 10.26 17.02
N SER A 195 -1.14 9.56 18.13
CA SER A 195 -2.39 9.01 18.62
C SER A 195 -3.37 10.17 18.80
N ARG A 196 -4.24 10.39 17.84
CA ARG A 196 -5.48 11.13 18.01
C ARG A 196 -6.63 10.16 18.01
#